data_2cae410ff9c56da28e4e00f33abbad19
#
_entry.id   2cae410ff9c56da28e4e00f33abbad19
#
_cell.length_a   1.000
_cell.length_b   1.000
_cell.length_c   1.000
_cell.angle_alpha   90.00
_cell.angle_beta   90.00
_cell.angle_gamma   90.00
#
_symmetry.space_group_name_H-M   'P 1'
#
loop_
_entity.id
_entity.type
_entity.pdbx_description
1 polymer ?
#
loop_
_entity_poly.entity_id
_entity_poly.type
_entity_poly.pdbx_seq_one_letter_code
_entity_poly.pdbx_strand_id
1 'polypeptide(L)'
;MIIKLKNKDTLNVGEFKLKCCIGKKGISKNKIEGDFQTPSGKFKLGNLYWRSDRVKKPETKLFCKKIKKNMGWCNDIDSTFYNKEIKINKNVRYEKLYRHDHKYDLFIL
;
A
#
# COMPACT_ATOMS: atom_id res chain seq x y z
N MET A 1 10.73 15.47 -1.46
CA MET A 1 11.28 14.34 -0.67
C MET A 1 11.32 13.10 -1.54
N ILE A 2 12.41 12.38 -1.50
CA ILE A 2 12.56 11.11 -2.21
C ILE A 2 12.72 9.99 -1.18
N ILE A 3 11.91 8.95 -1.33
CA ILE A 3 12.04 7.69 -0.59
C ILE A 3 12.71 6.70 -1.53
N LYS A 4 13.88 6.18 -1.16
CA LYS A 4 14.68 5.31 -2.01
C LYS A 4 14.91 3.96 -1.36
N LEU A 5 14.47 2.90 -2.02
CA LEU A 5 14.85 1.54 -1.65
C LEU A 5 16.32 1.34 -2.04
N LYS A 6 17.19 1.20 -1.05
CA LYS A 6 18.63 1.02 -1.25
C LYS A 6 18.97 -0.44 -1.57
N ASN A 7 18.36 -1.33 -0.83
CA ASN A 7 18.52 -2.78 -0.99
C ASN A 7 17.27 -3.49 -0.40
N LYS A 8 17.28 -4.80 -0.30
CA LYS A 8 16.14 -5.62 0.14
C LYS A 8 15.61 -5.31 1.54
N ASP A 9 16.34 -4.60 2.38
CA ASP A 9 15.96 -4.36 3.77
C ASP A 9 16.13 -2.91 4.24
N THR A 10 16.58 -2.01 3.36
CA THR A 10 16.89 -0.63 3.74
C THR A 10 16.20 0.38 2.85
N LEU A 11 15.43 1.27 3.48
CA LEU A 11 14.77 2.40 2.87
C LEU A 11 15.42 3.70 3.34
N ASN A 12 15.86 4.52 2.41
CA ASN A 12 16.41 5.84 2.70
C ASN A 12 15.35 6.92 2.52
N VAL A 13 15.19 7.77 3.52
CA VAL A 13 14.30 8.93 3.50
C VAL A 13 15.09 10.13 4.01
N GLY A 14 15.63 10.96 3.10
CA GLY A 14 16.57 12.01 3.47
C GLY A 14 17.78 11.41 4.20
N GLU A 15 18.05 11.86 5.41
CA GLU A 15 19.13 11.37 6.27
C GLU A 15 18.78 10.06 7.02
N PHE A 16 17.50 9.69 7.04
CA PHE A 16 17.04 8.53 7.79
C PHE A 16 17.24 7.25 6.99
N LYS A 17 17.70 6.22 7.68
CA LYS A 17 17.78 4.84 7.20
C LYS A 17 16.76 4.01 7.99
N LEU A 18 15.76 3.50 7.30
CA LEU A 18 14.69 2.71 7.91
C LEU A 18 14.81 1.26 7.45
N LYS A 19 14.49 0.34 8.34
CA LYS A 19 14.32 -1.07 7.94
C LYS A 19 13.01 -1.22 7.17
N CYS A 20 13.04 -2.05 6.14
CA CYS A 20 11.87 -2.38 5.34
C CYS A 20 11.87 -3.85 4.94
N CYS A 21 10.76 -4.27 4.37
CA CYS A 21 10.61 -5.58 3.72
C CYS A 21 10.28 -5.38 2.25
N ILE A 22 10.68 -6.33 1.44
CA ILE A 22 10.27 -6.43 0.03
C ILE A 22 9.57 -7.77 -0.20
N GLY A 23 9.02 -7.97 -1.38
CA GLY A 23 8.41 -9.23 -1.77
C GLY A 23 9.38 -10.41 -1.58
N LYS A 24 8.85 -11.57 -1.18
CA LYS A 24 9.62 -12.80 -0.92
C LYS A 24 10.58 -13.17 -2.04
N LYS A 25 10.17 -12.93 -3.30
CA LYS A 25 10.92 -13.24 -4.52
C LYS A 25 11.73 -12.07 -5.06
N GLY A 26 11.95 -11.03 -4.24
CA GLY A 26 12.80 -9.90 -4.58
C GLY A 26 12.10 -8.81 -5.36
N ILE A 27 12.83 -8.15 -6.24
CA ILE A 27 12.39 -6.99 -7.02
C ILE A 27 12.28 -7.37 -8.48
N SER A 28 11.24 -6.92 -9.16
CA SER A 28 11.00 -7.21 -10.58
C SER A 28 10.72 -5.95 -11.38
N LYS A 29 11.25 -5.91 -12.62
CA LYS A 29 10.87 -4.92 -13.63
C LYS A 29 9.54 -5.28 -14.31
N ASN A 30 9.16 -6.56 -14.30
CA ASN A 30 7.97 -7.11 -14.94
C ASN A 30 7.01 -7.64 -13.86
N LYS A 31 6.43 -6.74 -13.09
CA LYS A 31 5.52 -7.07 -11.99
C LYS A 31 4.25 -7.76 -12.52
N ILE A 32 3.93 -8.94 -11.97
CA ILE A 32 2.70 -9.70 -12.21
C ILE A 32 1.99 -9.88 -10.87
N GLU A 33 0.67 -9.76 -10.84
CA GLU A 33 -0.11 -10.00 -9.63
C GLU A 33 0.13 -11.41 -9.09
N GLY A 34 0.40 -11.52 -7.78
CA GLY A 34 0.65 -12.81 -7.11
C GLY A 34 2.06 -13.37 -7.29
N ASP A 35 3.00 -12.64 -7.89
CA ASP A 35 4.39 -13.09 -8.12
C ASP A 35 5.29 -13.00 -6.88
N PHE A 36 4.80 -12.47 -5.77
CA PHE A 36 5.56 -12.22 -4.53
C PHE A 36 6.79 -11.33 -4.71
N GLN A 37 6.79 -10.49 -5.73
CA GLN A 37 7.86 -9.54 -6.02
C GLN A 37 7.43 -8.10 -5.77
N THR A 38 8.39 -7.25 -5.44
CA THR A 38 8.20 -5.80 -5.34
C THR A 38 8.54 -5.18 -6.69
N PRO A 39 7.67 -4.31 -7.25
CA PRO A 39 7.97 -3.67 -8.52
C PRO A 39 9.14 -2.71 -8.39
N SER A 40 10.04 -2.72 -9.36
CA SER A 40 11.08 -1.71 -9.50
C SER A 40 10.59 -0.56 -10.36
N GLY A 41 11.04 0.65 -10.05
CA GLY A 41 10.66 1.84 -10.81
C GLY A 41 10.62 3.08 -9.95
N LYS A 42 10.18 4.16 -10.55
CA LYS A 42 9.95 5.44 -9.88
C LYS A 42 8.46 5.71 -9.83
N PHE A 43 7.93 5.86 -8.64
CA PHE A 43 6.51 6.02 -8.39
C PHE A 43 6.25 7.32 -7.65
N LYS A 44 5.10 7.93 -7.91
CA LYS A 44 4.61 9.05 -7.12
C LYS A 44 3.88 8.52 -5.88
N LEU A 45 4.05 9.19 -4.75
CA LEU A 45 3.23 8.92 -3.58
C LEU A 45 1.81 9.45 -3.82
N GLY A 46 0.82 8.62 -3.57
CA GLY A 46 -0.58 8.98 -3.66
C GLY A 46 -1.17 9.31 -2.29
N ASN A 47 -2.42 8.90 -2.07
CA ASN A 47 -3.13 9.17 -0.82
C ASN A 47 -2.56 8.34 0.33
N LEU A 48 -2.62 8.93 1.53
CA LEU A 48 -2.37 8.21 2.77
C LEU A 48 -3.70 7.74 3.36
N TYR A 49 -3.79 6.45 3.63
CA TYR A 49 -4.92 5.82 4.31
C TYR A 49 -4.56 5.49 5.74
N TRP A 50 -5.48 5.74 6.68
CA TRP A 50 -5.22 5.41 8.08
C TRP A 50 -6.46 4.93 8.83
N ARG A 51 -6.23 4.09 9.82
CA ARG A 51 -7.24 3.62 10.78
C ARG A 51 -7.40 4.67 11.87
N SER A 52 -8.32 5.59 11.68
CA SER A 52 -8.54 6.71 12.60
C SER A 52 -9.05 6.29 13.98
N ASP A 53 -9.55 5.06 14.11
CA ASP A 53 -9.97 4.44 15.36
C ASP A 53 -8.78 3.89 16.18
N ARG A 54 -7.60 3.73 15.54
CA ARG A 54 -6.41 3.16 16.17
C ARG A 54 -5.19 4.08 16.17
N VAL A 55 -5.06 4.90 15.14
CA VAL A 55 -3.86 5.69 14.86
C VAL A 55 -4.22 7.16 14.77
N LYS A 56 -3.45 8.00 15.44
CA LYS A 56 -3.55 9.46 15.29
C LYS A 56 -3.26 9.84 13.83
N LYS A 57 -3.99 10.81 13.30
CA LYS A 57 -3.76 11.31 11.95
C LYS A 57 -2.30 11.77 11.79
N PRO A 58 -1.55 11.20 10.84
CA PRO A 58 -0.18 11.62 10.58
C PRO A 58 -0.09 13.08 10.12
N GLU A 59 0.97 13.76 10.51
CA GLU A 59 1.32 15.08 9.97
C GLU A 59 1.94 14.89 8.59
N THR A 60 1.22 15.33 7.56
CA THR A 60 1.66 15.15 6.17
C THR A 60 0.94 16.12 5.25
N LYS A 61 1.57 16.42 4.12
CA LYS A 61 0.94 17.15 3.00
C LYS A 61 0.14 16.24 2.07
N LEU A 62 0.24 14.92 2.23
CA LEU A 62 -0.54 13.98 1.44
C LEU A 62 -2.03 14.08 1.81
N PHE A 63 -2.89 13.87 0.84
CA PHE A 63 -4.32 13.74 1.13
C PHE A 63 -4.55 12.49 1.99
N CYS A 64 -5.19 12.68 3.15
CA CYS A 64 -5.45 11.60 4.10
C CYS A 64 -6.88 11.10 3.98
N LYS A 65 -7.04 9.79 3.88
CA LYS A 65 -8.34 9.11 3.80
C LYS A 65 -8.52 8.11 4.95
N LYS A 66 -9.61 8.25 5.68
CA LYS A 66 -9.97 7.31 6.76
C LYS A 66 -10.39 5.97 6.17
N ILE A 67 -9.88 4.89 6.74
CA ILE A 67 -10.30 3.54 6.39
C ILE A 67 -11.62 3.22 7.08
N LYS A 68 -12.64 2.88 6.30
CA LYS A 68 -13.98 2.52 6.78
C LYS A 68 -14.23 1.02 6.65
N LYS A 69 -15.20 0.50 7.41
CA LYS A 69 -15.52 -0.93 7.44
C LYS A 69 -15.91 -1.53 6.09
N ASN A 70 -16.48 -0.72 5.19
CA ASN A 70 -16.93 -1.15 3.87
C ASN A 70 -15.90 -0.94 2.76
N MET A 71 -14.66 -0.62 3.10
CA MET A 71 -13.59 -0.38 2.12
C MET A 71 -12.81 -1.64 1.83
N GLY A 72 -12.59 -1.90 0.55
CA GLY A 72 -11.75 -2.95 0.03
C GLY A 72 -10.79 -2.42 -1.03
N TRP A 73 -9.77 -3.20 -1.33
CA TRP A 73 -8.85 -2.99 -2.43
C TRP A 73 -9.01 -4.11 -3.43
N CYS A 74 -9.38 -3.78 -4.66
CA CYS A 74 -9.60 -4.78 -5.70
C CYS A 74 -8.27 -5.36 -6.17
N ASN A 75 -8.11 -6.66 -6.03
CA ASN A 75 -6.97 -7.42 -6.54
C ASN A 75 -7.37 -8.41 -7.66
N ASP A 76 -8.53 -8.20 -8.25
CA ASP A 76 -9.04 -9.00 -9.34
C ASP A 76 -8.53 -8.45 -10.68
N ILE A 77 -7.58 -9.17 -11.29
CA ILE A 77 -6.93 -8.75 -12.54
C ILE A 77 -7.90 -8.64 -13.73
N ASP A 78 -9.03 -9.33 -13.67
CA ASP A 78 -10.04 -9.33 -14.73
C ASP A 78 -11.07 -8.20 -14.55
N SER A 79 -10.98 -7.45 -13.45
CA SER A 79 -11.89 -6.36 -13.15
C SER A 79 -11.37 -5.01 -13.65
N THR A 80 -12.27 -4.16 -14.14
CA THR A 80 -11.98 -2.73 -14.43
C THR A 80 -11.62 -1.94 -13.15
N PHE A 81 -11.93 -2.49 -11.97
CA PHE A 81 -11.56 -1.93 -10.68
C PHE A 81 -10.18 -2.40 -10.18
N TYR A 82 -9.47 -3.21 -10.95
CA TYR A 82 -8.18 -3.73 -10.53
C TYR A 82 -7.25 -2.64 -9.99
N ASN A 83 -6.64 -2.94 -8.86
CA ASN A 83 -5.71 -2.06 -8.15
C ASN A 83 -6.32 -0.71 -7.75
N LYS A 84 -7.60 -0.72 -7.40
CA LYS A 84 -8.35 0.46 -6.94
C LYS A 84 -9.12 0.17 -5.65
N GLU A 85 -9.37 1.23 -4.89
CA GLU A 85 -10.31 1.18 -3.77
C GLU A 85 -11.72 0.91 -4.27
N ILE A 86 -12.44 0.03 -3.59
CA ILE A 86 -13.84 -0.30 -3.87
C ILE A 86 -14.65 -0.34 -2.57
N LYS A 87 -15.98 -0.26 -2.72
CA LYS A 87 -16.91 -0.70 -1.66
C LYS A 87 -17.03 -2.22 -1.70
N ILE A 88 -17.10 -2.86 -0.52
CA ILE A 88 -17.09 -4.33 -0.39
C ILE A 88 -18.31 -5.01 -1.04
N ASN A 89 -19.34 -4.30 -1.41
CA ASN A 89 -20.50 -4.86 -2.10
C ASN A 89 -20.27 -5.18 -3.59
N LYS A 90 -19.06 -4.96 -4.11
CA LYS A 90 -18.70 -5.32 -5.50
C LYS A 90 -18.49 -6.82 -5.63
N ASN A 91 -18.95 -7.38 -6.76
CA ASN A 91 -18.73 -8.79 -7.09
C ASN A 91 -17.38 -9.01 -7.78
N VAL A 92 -16.32 -8.71 -7.06
CA VAL A 92 -14.93 -8.85 -7.51
C VAL A 92 -14.08 -9.37 -6.35
N ARG A 93 -12.93 -9.94 -6.66
CA ARG A 93 -11.96 -10.29 -5.62
C ARG A 93 -11.36 -9.03 -5.02
N TYR A 94 -11.29 -8.99 -3.71
CA TYR A 94 -10.78 -7.82 -3.00
C TYR A 94 -10.10 -8.22 -1.69
N GLU A 95 -9.30 -7.32 -1.18
CA GLU A 95 -8.69 -7.37 0.14
C GLU A 95 -9.36 -6.34 1.04
N LYS A 96 -9.78 -6.75 2.24
CA LYS A 96 -10.37 -5.82 3.22
C LYS A 96 -9.30 -4.87 3.74
N LEU A 97 -9.60 -3.57 3.76
CA LEU A 97 -8.72 -2.57 4.36
C LEU A 97 -8.96 -2.43 5.86
N TYR A 98 -10.21 -2.56 6.31
CA TYR A 98 -10.56 -2.51 7.73
C TYR A 98 -10.40 -3.89 8.35
N ARG A 99 -9.22 -4.15 8.92
CA ARG A 99 -8.82 -5.47 9.43
C ARG A 99 -8.68 -5.49 10.95
N HIS A 100 -8.73 -6.68 11.54
CA HIS A 100 -8.42 -6.89 12.96
C HIS A 100 -6.92 -6.82 13.26
N ASP A 101 -6.09 -7.29 12.32
CA ASP A 101 -4.64 -7.13 12.40
C ASP A 101 -4.21 -5.67 12.10
N HIS A 102 -2.91 -5.40 12.17
CA HIS A 102 -2.34 -4.06 11.97
C HIS A 102 -1.82 -3.82 10.55
N LYS A 103 -2.13 -4.70 9.60
CA LYS A 103 -1.57 -4.67 8.25
C LYS A 103 -1.81 -3.34 7.53
N TYR A 104 -3.01 -2.77 7.69
CA TYR A 104 -3.40 -1.53 7.04
C TYR A 104 -3.78 -0.42 8.02
N ASP A 105 -3.12 -0.37 9.17
CA ASP A 105 -3.32 0.76 10.09
C ASP A 105 -2.88 2.08 9.45
N LEU A 106 -1.84 2.02 8.63
CA LEU A 106 -1.32 3.10 7.80
C LEU A 106 -0.82 2.53 6.46
N PHE A 107 -1.20 3.12 5.35
CA PHE A 107 -0.54 2.85 4.08
C PHE A 107 -0.62 4.03 3.10
N ILE A 108 0.32 4.08 2.18
CA ILE A 108 0.42 5.11 1.14
C ILE A 108 0.39 4.40 -0.22
N LEU A 109 -0.39 4.97 -1.15
CA LEU A 109 -0.44 4.52 -2.54
C LEU A 109 0.77 5.00 -3.33
#